data_82114d9f7e89e0d33cebbe51d5186d48
#
_entry.id   82114d9f7e89e0d33cebbe51d5186d48
#
_cell.length_a   1.000
_cell.length_b   1.000
_cell.length_c   1.000
_cell.angle_alpha   90.00
_cell.angle_beta   90.00
_cell.angle_gamma   90.00
#
_symmetry.space_group_name_H-M   'P 1'
#
loop_
_entity.id
_entity.type
_entity.pdbx_description
1 polymer ?
#
loop_
_entity_poly.entity_id
_entity_poly.type
_entity_poly.pdbx_seq_one_letter_code
_entity_poly.pdbx_strand_id
1 'polypeptide(L)'
;MGTGAVMLLALAMTEAALVPCALGQTPDIPPVQPTNEQSCSTTAADWFKKNWPDGKDSTTHSRSTASYQSHWNAQRAKCFMLVRVETQDYNWRGSEHSVTEQVVDSEIKGAYATFAQTNGRNPGCQIEGHVCKTHAQWEALARALYLED
;
A
#
# COMPACT_ATOMS: atom_id res chain seq x y z
N MET A 1 -3.10 8.80 96.82
CA MET A 1 -3.25 9.54 95.56
C MET A 1 -3.07 8.53 94.45
N GLY A 2 -4.15 7.93 94.01
CA GLY A 2 -4.10 6.90 92.97
C GLY A 2 -5.14 7.26 91.91
N THR A 3 -4.67 7.44 90.73
CA THR A 3 -5.46 7.70 89.54
C THR A 3 -5.62 6.41 88.72
N GLY A 4 -6.87 5.89 88.71
CA GLY A 4 -7.24 4.71 87.98
C GLY A 4 -7.36 5.02 86.46
N ALA A 5 -6.76 4.21 85.66
CA ALA A 5 -6.90 4.23 84.19
C ALA A 5 -7.98 3.25 83.77
N VAL A 6 -9.05 3.76 83.20
CA VAL A 6 -10.17 2.98 82.62
C VAL A 6 -9.74 2.63 81.20
N MET A 7 -9.61 1.34 80.92
CA MET A 7 -9.28 0.79 79.59
C MET A 7 -10.59 0.55 78.81
N LEU A 8 -10.86 1.36 77.85
CA LEU A 8 -11.98 1.20 76.90
C LEU A 8 -11.53 0.26 75.71
N LEU A 9 -12.14 -0.93 75.72
CA LEU A 9 -12.07 -1.84 74.61
C LEU A 9 -12.98 -1.33 73.48
N ALA A 10 -12.40 -0.89 72.37
CA ALA A 10 -13.12 -0.63 71.14
C ALA A 10 -13.20 -1.92 70.29
N LEU A 11 -14.44 -2.43 70.14
CA LEU A 11 -14.72 -3.49 69.18
C LEU A 11 -14.74 -2.89 67.79
N ALA A 12 -13.77 -3.31 66.98
CA ALA A 12 -13.74 -3.00 65.55
C ALA A 12 -14.63 -3.99 64.80
N MET A 13 -15.78 -3.54 64.34
CA MET A 13 -16.62 -4.27 63.40
C MET A 13 -16.01 -4.16 62.02
N THR A 14 -15.52 -5.28 61.49
CA THR A 14 -15.06 -5.41 60.09
C THR A 14 -16.27 -5.55 59.18
N GLU A 15 -16.66 -4.47 58.51
CA GLU A 15 -17.62 -4.52 57.40
C GLU A 15 -16.95 -5.19 56.19
N ALA A 16 -17.44 -6.38 55.84
CA ALA A 16 -17.07 -7.06 54.61
C ALA A 16 -17.70 -6.31 53.43
N ALA A 17 -16.93 -5.48 52.75
CA ALA A 17 -17.32 -4.85 51.51
C ALA A 17 -17.47 -5.92 50.41
N LEU A 18 -18.71 -6.23 50.04
CA LEU A 18 -19.02 -6.98 48.83
C LEU A 18 -18.61 -6.13 47.61
N VAL A 19 -17.48 -6.49 47.02
CA VAL A 19 -17.04 -5.92 45.71
C VAL A 19 -18.00 -6.45 44.64
N PRO A 20 -18.83 -5.62 43.99
CA PRO A 20 -19.60 -6.07 42.85
C PRO A 20 -18.64 -6.44 41.75
N CYS A 21 -18.69 -7.71 41.29
CA CYS A 21 -18.06 -8.12 40.03
C CYS A 21 -18.64 -7.25 38.91
N ALA A 22 -17.91 -6.24 38.47
CA ALA A 22 -18.24 -5.49 37.29
C ALA A 22 -18.13 -6.44 36.10
N LEU A 23 -19.28 -6.87 35.59
CA LEU A 23 -19.43 -7.64 34.37
C LEU A 23 -18.78 -6.82 33.23
N GLY A 24 -17.67 -7.35 32.77
CA GLY A 24 -17.06 -7.20 31.42
C GLY A 24 -17.47 -5.99 30.59
N GLN A 25 -16.94 -4.81 30.90
CA GLN A 25 -16.74 -3.81 29.84
C GLN A 25 -15.58 -4.32 28.98
N THR A 26 -15.91 -4.88 27.81
CA THR A 26 -14.92 -5.04 26.76
C THR A 26 -14.30 -3.66 26.54
N PRO A 27 -12.97 -3.51 26.64
CA PRO A 27 -12.34 -2.23 26.34
C PRO A 27 -12.74 -1.84 24.93
N ASP A 28 -13.35 -0.66 24.76
CA ASP A 28 -13.58 -0.04 23.46
C ASP A 28 -12.20 0.20 22.85
N ILE A 29 -11.72 -0.77 22.04
CA ILE A 29 -10.50 -0.62 21.28
C ILE A 29 -10.84 0.41 20.20
N PRO A 30 -10.24 1.61 20.22
CA PRO A 30 -10.52 2.60 19.19
C PRO A 30 -10.19 1.98 17.83
N PRO A 31 -10.99 2.25 16.78
CA PRO A 31 -10.75 1.74 15.47
C PRO A 31 -9.33 2.13 15.03
N VAL A 32 -8.52 1.13 14.70
CA VAL A 32 -7.15 1.34 14.21
C VAL A 32 -7.26 2.12 12.90
N GLN A 33 -6.76 3.35 12.89
CA GLN A 33 -6.71 4.14 11.67
C GLN A 33 -5.74 3.45 10.70
N PRO A 34 -6.12 3.32 9.41
CA PRO A 34 -5.24 2.73 8.41
C PRO A 34 -3.97 3.56 8.29
N THR A 35 -2.84 2.89 8.18
CA THR A 35 -1.56 3.55 7.87
C THR A 35 -1.61 4.15 6.46
N ASN A 36 -0.74 5.11 6.16
CA ASN A 36 -0.63 5.67 4.81
C ASN A 36 -0.37 4.59 3.76
N GLU A 37 0.44 3.58 4.10
CA GLU A 37 0.71 2.44 3.21
C GLU A 37 -0.55 1.58 2.96
N GLN A 38 -1.36 1.32 3.99
CA GLN A 38 -2.62 0.60 3.84
C GLN A 38 -3.62 1.37 2.99
N SER A 39 -3.72 2.69 3.19
CA SER A 39 -4.56 3.57 2.38
C SER A 39 -4.09 3.61 0.93
N CYS A 40 -2.78 3.70 0.71
CA CYS A 40 -2.16 3.63 -0.61
C CYS A 40 -2.47 2.30 -1.31
N SER A 41 -2.26 1.18 -0.64
CA SER A 41 -2.55 -0.14 -1.19
C SER A 41 -4.03 -0.30 -1.60
N THR A 42 -4.96 0.19 -0.78
CA THR A 42 -6.40 0.15 -1.09
C THR A 42 -6.73 1.01 -2.30
N THR A 43 -6.23 2.25 -2.34
CA THR A 43 -6.46 3.18 -3.46
C THR A 43 -5.86 2.64 -4.76
N ALA A 44 -4.67 2.06 -4.69
CA ALA A 44 -4.01 1.43 -5.83
C ALA A 44 -4.81 0.23 -6.37
N ALA A 45 -5.34 -0.62 -5.48
CA ALA A 45 -6.18 -1.75 -5.86
C ALA A 45 -7.46 -1.30 -6.57
N ASP A 46 -8.13 -0.28 -6.07
CA ASP A 46 -9.34 0.27 -6.68
C ASP A 46 -9.05 0.90 -8.05
N TRP A 47 -7.96 1.67 -8.15
CA TRP A 47 -7.50 2.22 -9.42
C TRP A 47 -7.18 1.12 -10.44
N PHE A 48 -6.43 0.09 -10.02
CA PHE A 48 -6.06 -1.00 -10.89
C PHE A 48 -7.28 -1.79 -11.36
N LYS A 49 -8.20 -2.14 -10.47
CA LYS A 49 -9.45 -2.82 -10.80
C LYS A 49 -10.32 -2.04 -11.78
N LYS A 50 -10.33 -0.71 -11.67
CA LYS A 50 -11.09 0.17 -12.59
C LYS A 50 -10.49 0.18 -13.99
N ASN A 51 -9.17 0.17 -14.11
CA ASN A 51 -8.46 0.29 -15.40
C ASN A 51 -8.16 -1.09 -16.03
N TRP A 52 -8.04 -2.12 -15.20
CA TRP A 52 -7.74 -3.50 -15.57
C TRP A 52 -8.65 -4.46 -14.79
N PRO A 53 -9.94 -4.58 -15.13
CA PRO A 53 -10.93 -5.29 -14.29
C PRO A 53 -10.52 -6.72 -13.92
N ASP A 54 -9.90 -7.45 -14.85
CA ASP A 54 -9.44 -8.83 -14.64
C ASP A 54 -7.91 -8.95 -14.72
N GLY A 55 -7.19 -7.81 -14.68
CA GLY A 55 -5.76 -7.77 -14.94
C GLY A 55 -5.40 -8.20 -16.37
N LYS A 56 -6.39 -8.26 -17.25
CA LYS A 56 -6.25 -8.74 -18.62
C LYS A 56 -7.10 -7.92 -19.57
N ASP A 57 -6.60 -7.79 -20.79
CA ASP A 57 -7.37 -7.32 -21.92
C ASP A 57 -7.10 -8.23 -23.10
N SER A 58 -8.11 -8.50 -23.91
CA SER A 58 -7.98 -9.42 -25.04
C SER A 58 -8.86 -8.98 -26.20
N THR A 59 -8.22 -8.88 -27.35
CA THR A 59 -8.86 -8.68 -28.64
C THR A 59 -8.59 -9.88 -29.55
N THR A 60 -9.09 -9.86 -30.77
CA THR A 60 -8.83 -10.91 -31.77
C THR A 60 -7.34 -11.03 -32.13
N HIS A 61 -6.58 -9.93 -31.99
CA HIS A 61 -5.19 -9.85 -32.43
C HIS A 61 -4.21 -9.50 -31.32
N SER A 62 -4.67 -9.31 -30.10
CA SER A 62 -3.82 -8.89 -28.97
C SER A 62 -4.31 -9.48 -27.67
N ARG A 63 -3.36 -9.85 -26.80
CA ARG A 63 -3.62 -10.23 -25.41
C ARG A 63 -2.67 -9.45 -24.53
N SER A 64 -3.25 -8.76 -23.54
CA SER A 64 -2.48 -8.03 -22.54
C SER A 64 -2.74 -8.59 -21.15
N THR A 65 -1.70 -8.63 -20.34
CA THR A 65 -1.80 -8.89 -18.90
C THR A 65 -1.15 -7.74 -18.16
N ALA A 66 -1.81 -7.28 -17.12
CA ALA A 66 -1.31 -6.21 -16.28
C ALA A 66 -1.10 -6.69 -14.85
N SER A 67 -0.09 -6.14 -14.20
CA SER A 67 0.18 -6.30 -12.77
C SER A 67 0.61 -4.95 -12.18
N TYR A 68 0.54 -4.83 -10.87
CA TYR A 68 0.98 -3.61 -10.21
C TYR A 68 1.62 -3.89 -8.86
N GLN A 69 2.42 -2.93 -8.40
CA GLN A 69 2.92 -2.80 -7.03
C GLN A 69 2.61 -1.37 -6.57
N SER A 70 2.23 -1.19 -5.32
CA SER A 70 2.00 0.13 -4.74
C SER A 70 2.98 0.42 -3.63
N HIS A 71 3.28 1.70 -3.43
CA HIS A 71 4.14 2.18 -2.37
C HIS A 71 3.75 3.60 -1.95
N TRP A 72 3.63 3.82 -0.64
CA TRP A 72 3.50 5.15 -0.08
C TRP A 72 4.88 5.76 0.08
N ASN A 73 5.22 6.74 -0.74
CA ASN A 73 6.47 7.48 -0.61
C ASN A 73 6.29 8.59 0.42
N ALA A 74 6.91 8.45 1.58
CA ALA A 74 6.78 9.39 2.69
C ALA A 74 7.41 10.75 2.40
N GLN A 75 8.51 10.79 1.63
CA GLN A 75 9.19 12.03 1.27
C GLN A 75 8.34 12.89 0.34
N ARG A 76 7.59 12.28 -0.56
CA ARG A 76 6.72 12.96 -1.51
C ARG A 76 5.27 13.08 -1.01
N ALA A 77 4.93 12.43 0.10
CA ALA A 77 3.58 12.33 0.66
C ALA A 77 2.56 11.86 -0.39
N LYS A 78 2.92 10.83 -1.18
CA LYS A 78 2.13 10.33 -2.31
C LYS A 78 2.12 8.81 -2.40
N CYS A 79 1.02 8.29 -2.93
CA CYS A 79 0.87 6.89 -3.29
C CYS A 79 1.27 6.68 -4.76
N PHE A 80 2.35 5.95 -4.98
CA PHE A 80 2.79 5.57 -6.32
C PHE A 80 2.44 4.13 -6.63
N MET A 81 2.23 3.86 -7.90
CA MET A 81 2.04 2.52 -8.44
C MET A 81 3.02 2.29 -9.58
N LEU A 82 3.73 1.17 -9.52
CA LEU A 82 4.43 0.61 -10.67
C LEU A 82 3.47 -0.33 -11.38
N VAL A 83 2.99 0.05 -12.55
CA VAL A 83 2.11 -0.77 -13.40
C VAL A 83 2.94 -1.39 -14.51
N ARG A 84 2.90 -2.70 -14.63
CA ARG A 84 3.53 -3.47 -15.70
C ARG A 84 2.48 -4.10 -16.58
N VAL A 85 2.57 -3.86 -17.88
CA VAL A 85 1.70 -4.44 -18.89
C VAL A 85 2.54 -5.25 -19.86
N GLU A 86 2.20 -6.51 -20.02
CA GLU A 86 2.78 -7.39 -21.04
C GLU A 86 1.74 -7.63 -22.13
N THR A 87 2.09 -7.34 -23.36
CA THR A 87 1.21 -7.51 -24.52
C THR A 87 1.80 -8.47 -25.52
N GLN A 88 0.98 -9.39 -25.98
CA GLN A 88 1.29 -10.29 -27.07
C GLN A 88 0.38 -9.96 -28.26
N ASP A 89 0.93 -9.38 -29.29
CA ASP A 89 0.22 -9.09 -30.53
C ASP A 89 0.42 -10.22 -31.54
N TYR A 90 -0.65 -10.55 -32.24
CA TYR A 90 -0.66 -11.59 -33.28
C TYR A 90 -1.01 -10.96 -34.62
N ASN A 91 -0.16 -11.12 -35.60
CA ASN A 91 -0.40 -10.67 -36.96
C ASN A 91 0.03 -11.74 -37.97
N TRP A 92 -0.24 -11.51 -39.26
CA TRP A 92 0.08 -12.45 -40.34
C TRP A 92 1.59 -12.71 -40.53
N ARG A 93 2.47 -11.88 -39.94
CA ARG A 93 3.93 -12.04 -39.94
C ARG A 93 4.49 -12.78 -38.74
N GLY A 94 3.65 -13.06 -37.75
CA GLY A 94 4.03 -13.73 -36.51
C GLY A 94 3.46 -13.04 -35.28
N SER A 95 4.11 -13.27 -34.15
CA SER A 95 3.74 -12.64 -32.88
C SER A 95 4.80 -11.64 -32.42
N GLU A 96 4.36 -10.57 -31.81
CA GLU A 96 5.20 -9.53 -31.22
C GLU A 96 4.91 -9.44 -29.72
N HIS A 97 5.95 -9.43 -28.90
CA HIS A 97 5.84 -9.31 -27.46
C HIS A 97 6.37 -7.94 -27.01
N SER A 98 5.55 -7.21 -26.30
CA SER A 98 5.93 -5.93 -25.72
C SER A 98 5.69 -5.91 -24.20
N VAL A 99 6.55 -5.15 -23.52
CA VAL A 99 6.44 -4.88 -22.10
C VAL A 99 6.46 -3.37 -21.91
N THR A 100 5.48 -2.86 -21.19
CA THR A 100 5.43 -1.47 -20.76
C THR A 100 5.35 -1.41 -19.25
N GLU A 101 6.21 -0.60 -18.65
CA GLU A 101 6.19 -0.31 -17.21
C GLU A 101 6.03 1.19 -17.01
N GLN A 102 5.17 1.55 -16.06
CA GLN A 102 4.87 2.95 -15.76
C GLN A 102 4.79 3.17 -14.27
N VAL A 103 5.40 4.24 -13.78
CA VAL A 103 5.12 4.75 -12.44
C VAL A 103 4.04 5.81 -12.56
N VAL A 104 2.91 5.57 -11.90
CA VAL A 104 1.77 6.47 -11.88
C VAL A 104 1.40 6.81 -10.43
N ASP A 105 0.78 7.96 -10.24
CA ASP A 105 0.15 8.37 -9.00
C ASP A 105 -1.36 8.06 -9.10
N SER A 106 -1.95 7.61 -8.03
CA SER A 106 -3.37 7.25 -7.99
C SER A 106 -4.33 8.41 -8.29
N GLU A 107 -3.86 9.65 -8.17
CA GLU A 107 -4.65 10.86 -8.32
C GLU A 107 -4.47 11.54 -9.68
N ILE A 108 -3.35 11.32 -10.36
CA ILE A 108 -2.96 12.05 -11.58
C ILE A 108 -3.14 11.18 -12.83
N LYS A 109 -3.62 11.80 -13.90
CA LYS A 109 -3.77 11.18 -15.23
C LYS A 109 -2.45 11.22 -16.02
N GLY A 110 -1.36 10.73 -15.46
CA GLY A 110 -0.07 10.75 -16.16
C GLY A 110 0.95 9.83 -15.52
N ALA A 111 1.93 9.43 -16.32
CA ALA A 111 3.04 8.65 -15.83
C ALA A 111 4.23 9.55 -15.49
N TYR A 112 4.82 9.34 -14.32
CA TYR A 112 6.08 9.99 -13.91
C TYR A 112 7.29 9.34 -14.56
N ALA A 113 7.19 8.05 -14.78
CA ALA A 113 8.23 7.28 -15.44
C ALA A 113 7.59 6.26 -16.37
N THR A 114 8.23 6.02 -17.52
CA THR A 114 7.78 5.03 -18.51
C THR A 114 8.98 4.29 -19.06
N PHE A 115 8.85 2.99 -19.14
CA PHE A 115 9.73 2.11 -19.89
C PHE A 115 8.89 1.30 -20.87
N ALA A 116 9.36 1.16 -22.11
CA ALA A 116 8.71 0.33 -23.11
C ALA A 116 9.77 -0.50 -23.86
N GLN A 117 9.46 -1.76 -24.10
CA GLN A 117 10.33 -2.69 -24.79
C GLN A 117 9.50 -3.58 -25.72
N THR A 118 9.95 -3.77 -26.94
CA THR A 118 9.30 -4.66 -27.90
C THR A 118 10.32 -5.64 -28.46
N ASN A 119 10.02 -6.95 -28.39
CA ASN A 119 10.89 -8.05 -28.85
C ASN A 119 12.35 -7.93 -28.36
N GLY A 120 12.52 -7.54 -27.08
CA GLY A 120 13.84 -7.36 -26.49
C GLY A 120 14.56 -6.06 -26.87
N ARG A 121 13.96 -5.20 -27.71
CA ARG A 121 14.50 -3.88 -28.05
C ARG A 121 13.85 -2.81 -27.18
N ASN A 122 14.62 -1.86 -26.70
CA ASN A 122 14.11 -0.76 -25.88
C ASN A 122 13.78 0.46 -26.75
N PRO A 123 12.52 0.66 -27.14
CA PRO A 123 12.10 1.79 -27.96
C PRO A 123 11.96 3.10 -27.17
N GLY A 124 11.84 3.04 -25.85
CA GLY A 124 11.67 4.24 -25.03
C GLY A 124 11.87 4.00 -23.55
N CYS A 125 12.54 4.94 -22.89
CA CYS A 125 12.77 4.98 -21.47
C CYS A 125 12.84 6.44 -21.04
N GLN A 126 11.91 6.85 -20.17
CA GLN A 126 11.81 8.22 -19.68
C GLN A 126 11.46 8.21 -18.19
N ILE A 127 12.08 9.13 -17.44
CA ILE A 127 11.81 9.32 -16.03
C ILE A 127 12.10 10.79 -15.66
N GLU A 128 11.10 11.53 -15.19
CA GLU A 128 11.22 12.96 -14.81
C GLU A 128 12.11 13.81 -15.76
N GLY A 129 11.95 13.63 -17.09
CA GLY A 129 12.76 14.35 -18.07
C GLY A 129 14.16 13.75 -18.35
N HIS A 130 14.56 12.71 -17.63
CA HIS A 130 15.78 11.97 -17.92
C HIS A 130 15.51 10.86 -18.92
N VAL A 131 16.48 10.64 -19.83
CA VAL A 131 16.45 9.53 -20.76
C VAL A 131 17.36 8.44 -20.24
N CYS A 132 16.85 7.22 -20.11
CA CYS A 132 17.63 6.05 -19.75
C CYS A 132 17.85 5.13 -20.96
N LYS A 133 18.91 4.33 -20.92
CA LYS A 133 19.32 3.48 -22.06
C LYS A 133 18.95 2.01 -21.85
N THR A 134 18.72 1.60 -20.62
CA THR A 134 18.47 0.20 -20.28
C THR A 134 17.35 0.08 -19.26
N HIS A 135 16.67 -1.08 -19.21
CA HIS A 135 15.69 -1.39 -18.20
C HIS A 135 16.26 -1.29 -16.78
N ALA A 136 17.47 -1.80 -16.57
CA ALA A 136 18.11 -1.74 -15.25
C ALA A 136 18.35 -0.30 -14.76
N GLN A 137 18.71 0.63 -15.67
CA GLN A 137 18.83 2.05 -15.31
C GLN A 137 17.48 2.65 -14.97
N TRP A 138 16.45 2.35 -15.74
CA TRP A 138 15.10 2.81 -15.48
C TRP A 138 14.59 2.28 -14.14
N GLU A 139 14.73 0.97 -13.89
CA GLU A 139 14.28 0.35 -12.65
C GLU A 139 14.97 0.94 -11.41
N ALA A 140 16.30 1.12 -11.47
CA ALA A 140 17.05 1.74 -10.38
C ALA A 140 16.58 3.17 -10.08
N LEU A 141 16.34 3.98 -11.11
CA LEU A 141 15.84 5.36 -10.95
C LEU A 141 14.39 5.38 -10.47
N ALA A 142 13.53 4.52 -11.01
CA ALA A 142 12.13 4.44 -10.62
C ALA A 142 11.97 4.02 -9.14
N ARG A 143 12.79 3.06 -8.69
CA ARG A 143 12.82 2.67 -7.27
C ARG A 143 13.29 3.81 -6.39
N ALA A 144 14.44 4.40 -6.67
CA ALA A 144 15.02 5.46 -5.87
C ALA A 144 14.15 6.72 -5.79
N LEU A 145 13.39 7.04 -6.85
CA LEU A 145 12.58 8.26 -6.90
C LEU A 145 11.15 8.09 -6.38
N TYR A 146 10.59 6.89 -6.45
CA TYR A 146 9.15 6.70 -6.20
C TYR A 146 8.81 5.54 -5.28
N LEU A 147 9.60 4.46 -5.27
CA LEU A 147 9.27 3.19 -4.62
C LEU A 147 10.12 2.89 -3.37
N GLU A 148 11.00 3.78 -2.98
CA GLU A 148 11.83 3.68 -1.78
C GLU A 148 11.74 5.01 -1.01
N ASP A 149 11.85 4.94 0.35
CA ASP A 149 11.88 6.08 1.26
C ASP A 149 13.31 6.57 1.53
#